data_706cfc42ce6f5c0ceda62d8ab9bf8889
#
_entry.id   706cfc42ce6f5c0ceda62d8ab9bf8889
#
_cell.length_a   1.000
_cell.length_b   1.000
_cell.length_c   1.000
_cell.angle_alpha   90.00
_cell.angle_beta   90.00
_cell.angle_gamma   90.00
#
_symmetry.space_group_name_H-M   'P 1'
#
loop_
_entity.id
_entity.type
_entity.pdbx_description
1 polymer ?
#
loop_
_entity_poly.entity_id
_entity_poly.type
_entity_poly.pdbx_seq_one_letter_code
_entity_poly.pdbx_strand_id
1 'polypeptide(L)'
;LLPVFETDRLFLRPRTAADIEACMAMDRDPEVTKYLPGPWQDPEAHRRFVTARMEADFGPGLGYWSIFAREQPDLFLGWVLLIPDDAVGPDIEIGWRLNRHAWGKGYATEAARPLVVHAFEQVGVERIIAAIHPENAASIHVAQKIGLKAAADGIPYRCFAMSREDFAAARAAF
;
A
#
# COMPACT_ATOMS: atom_id res chain seq x y z
N LEU A 1 7.47 16.54 2.96
CA LEU A 1 6.59 16.48 1.79
C LEU A 1 6.82 15.13 1.09
N LEU A 2 5.75 14.38 0.81
CA LEU A 2 5.85 13.11 0.09
C LEU A 2 6.10 13.36 -1.40
N PRO A 3 6.95 12.55 -2.06
CA PRO A 3 7.18 12.65 -3.50
C PRO A 3 5.96 12.22 -4.32
N VAL A 4 5.97 12.57 -5.59
CA VAL A 4 5.09 12.03 -6.64
C VAL A 4 5.87 10.97 -7.39
N PHE A 5 5.20 9.89 -7.80
CA PHE A 5 5.79 8.87 -8.66
C PHE A 5 5.01 8.73 -9.97
N GLU A 6 5.74 8.56 -11.05
CA GLU A 6 5.19 8.21 -12.35
C GLU A 6 5.79 6.88 -12.81
N THR A 7 4.94 6.02 -13.35
CA THR A 7 5.31 4.75 -13.96
C THR A 7 4.82 4.73 -15.41
N ASP A 8 4.95 3.60 -16.08
CA ASP A 8 4.50 3.51 -17.47
C ASP A 8 3.00 3.81 -17.62
N ARG A 9 2.17 3.34 -16.68
CA ARG A 9 0.71 3.45 -16.76
C ARG A 9 0.09 4.26 -15.63
N LEU A 10 0.83 4.55 -14.55
CA LEU A 10 0.28 5.10 -13.32
C LEU A 10 0.91 6.43 -12.94
N PHE A 11 0.09 7.22 -12.25
CA PHE A 11 0.48 8.43 -11.55
C PHE A 11 0.11 8.27 -10.07
N LEU A 12 1.08 8.40 -9.19
CA LEU A 12 0.92 8.28 -7.74
C LEU A 12 1.24 9.63 -7.11
N ARG A 13 0.29 10.20 -6.41
CA ARG A 13 0.47 11.42 -5.62
C ARG A 13 0.11 11.21 -4.16
N PRO A 14 0.65 12.02 -3.25
CA PRO A 14 0.25 11.97 -1.85
C PRO A 14 -1.28 12.01 -1.71
N ARG A 15 -1.83 11.11 -0.90
CA ARG A 15 -3.26 11.07 -0.61
C ARG A 15 -3.68 12.35 0.14
N THR A 16 -4.81 12.91 -0.22
CA THR A 16 -5.34 14.15 0.35
C THR A 16 -6.78 14.00 0.80
N ALA A 17 -7.29 14.99 1.53
CA ALA A 17 -8.69 15.03 1.96
C ALA A 17 -9.69 14.93 0.78
N ALA A 18 -9.30 15.36 -0.41
CA ALA A 18 -10.12 15.22 -1.62
C ALA A 18 -10.36 13.75 -2.02
N ASP A 19 -9.53 12.81 -1.53
CA ASP A 19 -9.63 11.38 -1.84
C ASP A 19 -10.52 10.61 -0.87
N ILE A 20 -11.01 11.23 0.21
CA ILE A 20 -11.77 10.54 1.27
C ILE A 20 -12.97 9.80 0.71
N GLU A 21 -13.78 10.45 -0.13
CA GLU A 21 -14.99 9.83 -0.70
C GLU A 21 -14.65 8.64 -1.62
N ALA A 22 -13.58 8.75 -2.41
CA ALA A 22 -13.12 7.67 -3.26
C ALA A 22 -12.58 6.48 -2.43
N CYS A 23 -11.83 6.75 -1.36
CA CYS A 23 -11.35 5.73 -0.42
C CYS A 23 -12.53 5.01 0.25
N MET A 24 -13.51 5.77 0.75
CA MET A 24 -14.69 5.19 1.39
C MET A 24 -15.55 4.37 0.41
N ALA A 25 -15.70 4.83 -0.83
CA ALA A 25 -16.42 4.09 -1.86
C ALA A 25 -15.75 2.75 -2.17
N MET A 26 -14.42 2.74 -2.28
CA MET A 26 -13.63 1.54 -2.49
C MET A 26 -13.80 0.55 -1.33
N ASP A 27 -13.69 1.02 -0.10
CA ASP A 27 -13.72 0.17 1.10
C ASP A 27 -15.12 -0.41 1.38
N ARG A 28 -16.19 0.19 0.85
CA ARG A 28 -17.56 -0.35 0.96
C ARG A 28 -17.80 -1.56 0.08
N ASP A 29 -16.95 -1.83 -0.90
CA ASP A 29 -17.01 -3.07 -1.68
C ASP A 29 -16.53 -4.24 -0.81
N PRO A 30 -17.42 -5.20 -0.45
CA PRO A 30 -17.06 -6.30 0.44
C PRO A 30 -15.97 -7.22 -0.14
N GLU A 31 -15.81 -7.29 -1.44
CA GLU A 31 -14.71 -8.04 -2.06
C GLU A 31 -13.36 -7.35 -1.86
N VAL A 32 -13.32 -6.02 -1.84
CA VAL A 32 -12.09 -5.24 -1.59
C VAL A 32 -11.61 -5.42 -0.16
N THR A 33 -12.53 -5.43 0.80
CA THR A 33 -12.23 -5.50 2.24
C THR A 33 -12.39 -6.90 2.84
N LYS A 34 -12.58 -7.90 2.00
CA LYS A 34 -12.86 -9.29 2.39
C LYS A 34 -11.92 -9.86 3.46
N TYR A 35 -10.64 -9.52 3.39
CA TYR A 35 -9.60 -10.03 4.28
C TYR A 35 -9.15 -9.02 5.34
N LEU A 36 -9.85 -7.91 5.47
CA LEU A 36 -9.43 -6.79 6.31
C LEU A 36 -10.51 -6.48 7.36
N PRO A 37 -10.18 -6.56 8.66
CA PRO A 37 -11.06 -6.05 9.68
C PRO A 37 -11.14 -4.52 9.60
N GLY A 38 -12.33 -3.97 9.81
CA GLY A 38 -12.50 -2.53 9.81
C GLY A 38 -13.96 -2.12 9.92
N PRO A 39 -14.21 -0.82 10.10
CA PRO A 39 -15.55 -0.28 10.30
C PRO A 39 -16.30 -0.05 8.98
N TRP A 40 -16.16 -0.93 8.01
CA TRP A 40 -16.60 -0.70 6.63
C TRP A 40 -18.11 -0.53 6.47
N GLN A 41 -18.91 -1.07 7.41
CA GLN A 41 -20.37 -1.03 7.39
C GLN A 41 -20.96 0.10 8.23
N ASP A 42 -20.15 0.80 9.02
CA ASP A 42 -20.56 1.98 9.78
C ASP A 42 -19.97 3.23 9.12
N PRO A 43 -20.79 4.06 8.41
CA PRO A 43 -20.28 5.20 7.65
C PRO A 43 -19.56 6.24 8.51
N GLU A 44 -20.00 6.47 9.74
CA GLU A 44 -19.36 7.43 10.64
C GLU A 44 -18.02 6.92 11.17
N ALA A 45 -17.99 5.69 11.65
CA ALA A 45 -16.75 5.06 12.12
C ALA A 45 -15.74 4.91 10.98
N HIS A 46 -16.20 4.53 9.80
CA HIS A 46 -15.38 4.44 8.60
C HIS A 46 -14.78 5.80 8.22
N ARG A 47 -15.59 6.86 8.18
CA ARG A 47 -15.09 8.21 7.90
C ARG A 47 -14.05 8.66 8.92
N ARG A 48 -14.32 8.47 10.22
CA ARG A 48 -13.35 8.77 11.28
C ARG A 48 -12.05 8.03 11.07
N PHE A 49 -12.11 6.74 10.74
CA PHE A 49 -10.94 5.92 10.49
C PHE A 49 -10.10 6.44 9.30
N VAL A 50 -10.73 6.68 8.15
CA VAL A 50 -10.04 7.19 6.95
C VAL A 50 -9.46 8.58 7.20
N THR A 51 -10.20 9.47 7.85
CA THR A 51 -9.75 10.83 8.19
C THR A 51 -8.55 10.78 9.12
N ALA A 52 -8.61 9.99 10.19
CA ALA A 52 -7.51 9.85 11.13
C ALA A 52 -6.22 9.35 10.47
N ARG A 53 -6.33 8.39 9.54
CA ARG A 53 -5.18 7.91 8.75
C ARG A 53 -4.67 8.95 7.75
N MET A 54 -5.52 9.88 7.33
CA MET A 54 -5.15 10.95 6.41
C MET A 54 -4.42 12.10 7.11
N GLU A 55 -4.80 12.38 8.36
CA GLU A 55 -4.23 13.44 9.19
C GLU A 55 -2.99 12.99 9.98
N ALA A 56 -2.74 11.69 10.06
CA ALA A 56 -1.61 11.15 10.81
C ALA A 56 -0.27 11.56 10.17
N ASP A 57 0.67 11.96 11.02
CA ASP A 57 2.08 12.13 10.65
C ASP A 57 2.81 10.81 10.91
N PHE A 58 3.21 10.14 9.85
CA PHE A 58 3.94 8.87 9.91
C PHE A 58 5.47 9.06 9.92
N GLY A 59 5.94 10.31 9.83
CA GLY A 59 7.35 10.62 9.73
C GLY A 59 7.82 10.93 8.30
N PRO A 60 9.08 11.36 8.16
CA PRO A 60 9.63 11.80 6.89
C PRO A 60 9.60 10.70 5.82
N GLY A 61 9.00 11.01 4.68
CA GLY A 61 8.93 10.10 3.54
C GLY A 61 7.92 8.95 3.68
N LEU A 62 7.16 8.90 4.77
CA LEU A 62 6.17 7.87 5.05
C LEU A 62 4.75 8.41 4.88
N GLY A 63 3.83 7.58 4.37
CA GLY A 63 2.44 7.97 4.17
C GLY A 63 1.71 7.12 3.14
N TYR A 64 0.67 7.70 2.56
CA TYR A 64 -0.19 7.07 1.56
C TYR A 64 -0.10 7.82 0.23
N TRP A 65 -0.14 7.08 -0.87
CA TRP A 65 -0.26 7.63 -2.22
C TRP A 65 -1.53 7.13 -2.90
N SER A 66 -2.33 8.06 -3.40
CA SER A 66 -3.45 7.74 -4.27
C SER A 66 -2.94 7.40 -5.67
N ILE A 67 -3.53 6.36 -6.28
CA ILE A 67 -3.13 5.82 -7.58
C ILE A 67 -4.16 6.22 -8.63
N PHE A 68 -3.67 6.77 -9.74
CA PHE A 68 -4.47 7.14 -10.92
C PHE A 68 -3.85 6.52 -12.17
N ALA A 69 -4.69 6.18 -13.15
CA ALA A 69 -4.20 5.83 -14.48
C ALA A 69 -3.74 7.09 -15.22
N ARG A 70 -2.58 7.06 -15.87
CA ARG A 70 -2.08 8.22 -16.63
C ARG A 70 -3.00 8.62 -17.78
N GLU A 71 -3.66 7.64 -18.41
CA GLU A 71 -4.63 7.88 -19.49
C GLU A 71 -5.98 8.41 -18.99
N GLN A 72 -6.28 8.22 -17.69
CA GLN A 72 -7.51 8.68 -17.05
C GLN A 72 -7.18 9.27 -15.68
N PRO A 73 -6.62 10.49 -15.63
CA PRO A 73 -6.06 11.07 -14.40
C PRO A 73 -7.10 11.36 -13.31
N ASP A 74 -8.39 11.38 -13.65
CA ASP A 74 -9.49 11.55 -12.69
C ASP A 74 -10.01 10.20 -12.15
N LEU A 75 -9.55 9.07 -12.70
CA LEU A 75 -9.98 7.76 -12.26
C LEU A 75 -9.12 7.26 -11.10
N PHE A 76 -9.67 7.33 -9.88
CA PHE A 76 -9.05 6.78 -8.68
C PHE A 76 -9.05 5.25 -8.74
N LEU A 77 -7.86 4.66 -8.76
CA LEU A 77 -7.67 3.21 -8.82
C LEU A 77 -7.55 2.57 -7.43
N GLY A 78 -7.07 3.32 -6.46
CA GLY A 78 -6.80 2.86 -5.11
C GLY A 78 -5.65 3.62 -4.49
N TRP A 79 -4.94 2.97 -3.56
CA TRP A 79 -3.78 3.56 -2.90
C TRP A 79 -2.69 2.51 -2.61
N VAL A 80 -1.48 3.02 -2.43
CA VAL A 80 -0.36 2.31 -1.81
C VAL A 80 0.10 3.08 -0.58
N LEU A 81 0.67 2.38 0.40
CA LEU A 81 1.18 2.97 1.62
C LEU A 81 2.61 2.49 1.92
N LEU A 82 3.30 3.35 2.66
CA LEU A 82 4.55 3.03 3.34
C LEU A 82 4.48 3.73 4.70
N ILE A 83 4.17 3.00 5.76
CA ILE A 83 3.92 3.56 7.11
C ILE A 83 4.47 2.63 8.19
N PRO A 84 4.65 3.10 9.43
CA PRO A 84 4.88 2.17 10.54
C PRO A 84 3.78 1.11 10.61
N ASP A 85 4.15 -0.14 10.84
CA ASP A 85 3.23 -1.27 10.91
C ASP A 85 2.14 -0.97 11.95
N ASP A 86 0.88 -1.17 11.56
CA ASP A 86 -0.31 -0.77 12.31
C ASP A 86 -0.31 0.71 12.79
N ALA A 87 0.37 1.59 12.04
CA ALA A 87 0.63 3.00 12.38
C ALA A 87 1.40 3.22 13.69
N VAL A 88 2.03 2.20 14.23
CA VAL A 88 2.78 2.21 15.50
C VAL A 88 4.24 1.81 15.30
N GLY A 89 4.51 0.83 14.44
CA GLY A 89 5.85 0.31 14.20
C GLY A 89 6.27 -0.75 15.21
N PRO A 90 7.57 -1.09 15.35
CA PRO A 90 8.72 -0.41 14.73
C PRO A 90 8.97 -0.73 13.25
N ASP A 91 8.44 -1.85 12.74
CA ASP A 91 8.60 -2.21 11.32
C ASP A 91 7.88 -1.20 10.41
N ILE A 92 8.35 -1.06 9.18
CA ILE A 92 7.69 -0.26 8.14
C ILE A 92 6.92 -1.21 7.23
N GLU A 93 5.62 -0.99 7.17
CA GLU A 93 4.70 -1.73 6.29
C GLU A 93 4.66 -1.09 4.92
N ILE A 94 4.73 -1.93 3.87
CA ILE A 94 4.28 -1.60 2.53
C ILE A 94 2.95 -2.28 2.28
N GLY A 95 1.96 -1.53 1.80
CA GLY A 95 0.62 -2.06 1.56
C GLY A 95 -0.04 -1.45 0.32
N TRP A 96 -1.09 -2.09 -0.16
CA TRP A 96 -1.86 -1.67 -1.33
C TRP A 96 -3.32 -2.07 -1.20
N ARG A 97 -4.19 -1.27 -1.79
CA ARG A 97 -5.61 -1.55 -1.93
C ARG A 97 -6.12 -0.92 -3.22
N LEU A 98 -6.79 -1.71 -4.05
CA LEU A 98 -7.32 -1.27 -5.33
C LEU A 98 -8.82 -1.48 -5.41
N ASN A 99 -9.50 -0.57 -6.09
CA ASN A 99 -10.86 -0.80 -6.58
C ASN A 99 -10.91 -2.07 -7.42
N ARG A 100 -12.03 -2.80 -7.34
CA ARG A 100 -12.22 -4.08 -8.07
C ARG A 100 -12.00 -3.92 -9.58
N HIS A 101 -12.46 -2.81 -10.19
CA HIS A 101 -12.26 -2.55 -11.62
C HIS A 101 -10.78 -2.41 -12.04
N ALA A 102 -9.89 -2.17 -11.08
CA ALA A 102 -8.45 -2.08 -11.31
C ALA A 102 -7.69 -3.40 -11.11
N TRP A 103 -8.37 -4.47 -10.70
CA TRP A 103 -7.75 -5.78 -10.46
C TRP A 103 -7.34 -6.49 -11.75
N GLY A 104 -6.38 -7.41 -11.63
CA GLY A 104 -5.94 -8.28 -12.71
C GLY A 104 -5.14 -7.60 -13.82
N LYS A 105 -4.69 -6.37 -13.59
CA LYS A 105 -3.95 -5.55 -14.57
C LYS A 105 -2.50 -5.31 -14.19
N GLY A 106 -2.04 -5.82 -13.05
CA GLY A 106 -0.68 -5.61 -12.55
C GLY A 106 -0.43 -4.25 -11.89
N TYR A 107 -1.46 -3.46 -11.63
CA TYR A 107 -1.32 -2.10 -11.09
C TYR A 107 -0.77 -2.07 -9.68
N ALA A 108 -1.14 -3.02 -8.81
CA ALA A 108 -0.60 -3.06 -7.44
C ALA A 108 0.92 -3.27 -7.44
N THR A 109 1.41 -4.19 -8.25
CA THR A 109 2.84 -4.44 -8.42
C THR A 109 3.56 -3.21 -8.99
N GLU A 110 2.99 -2.61 -10.03
CA GLU A 110 3.56 -1.41 -10.68
C GLU A 110 3.62 -0.22 -9.72
N ALA A 111 2.57 -0.01 -8.92
CA ALA A 111 2.50 1.08 -7.95
C ALA A 111 3.43 0.87 -6.74
N ALA A 112 3.60 -0.38 -6.29
CA ALA A 112 4.42 -0.67 -5.11
C ALA A 112 5.93 -0.59 -5.39
N ARG A 113 6.39 -0.88 -6.61
CA ARG A 113 7.82 -0.86 -6.95
C ARG A 113 8.53 0.44 -6.64
N PRO A 114 8.05 1.63 -7.07
CA PRO A 114 8.71 2.89 -6.72
C PRO A 114 8.74 3.15 -5.20
N LEU A 115 7.76 2.64 -4.44
CA LEU A 115 7.76 2.75 -2.99
C LEU A 115 8.84 1.88 -2.36
N VAL A 116 9.12 0.69 -2.89
CA VAL A 116 10.24 -0.14 -2.44
C VAL A 116 11.57 0.61 -2.60
N VAL A 117 11.79 1.19 -3.77
CA VAL A 117 13.00 2.01 -4.02
C VAL A 117 13.06 3.20 -3.07
N HIS A 118 11.96 3.92 -2.93
CA HIS A 118 11.85 5.08 -2.03
C HIS A 118 12.14 4.71 -0.57
N ALA A 119 11.61 3.58 -0.09
CA ALA A 119 11.83 3.10 1.26
C ALA A 119 13.32 2.91 1.59
N PHE A 120 14.03 2.23 0.72
CA PHE A 120 15.44 1.89 0.98
C PHE A 120 16.41 3.03 0.63
N GLU A 121 16.17 3.77 -0.46
CA GLU A 121 17.12 4.79 -0.94
C GLU A 121 16.86 6.18 -0.36
N GLN A 122 15.62 6.56 -0.09
CA GLN A 122 15.26 7.90 0.37
C GLN A 122 14.91 7.93 1.86
N VAL A 123 14.05 7.03 2.31
CA VAL A 123 13.68 6.94 3.75
C VAL A 123 14.80 6.30 4.55
N GLY A 124 15.52 5.36 3.95
CA GLY A 124 16.67 4.72 4.59
C GLY A 124 16.30 3.60 5.56
N VAL A 125 15.16 2.94 5.32
CA VAL A 125 14.72 1.81 6.17
C VAL A 125 15.66 0.62 6.07
N GLU A 126 15.75 -0.17 7.14
CA GLU A 126 16.52 -1.41 7.14
C GLU A 126 15.69 -2.60 6.65
N ARG A 127 14.37 -2.49 6.77
CA ARG A 127 13.45 -3.57 6.42
C ARG A 127 12.06 -3.02 6.11
N ILE A 128 11.38 -3.62 5.15
CA ILE A 128 9.95 -3.44 4.93
C ILE A 128 9.23 -4.77 5.11
N ILE A 129 7.97 -4.71 5.54
CA ILE A 129 7.11 -5.88 5.73
C ILE A 129 5.78 -5.68 5.03
N ALA A 130 5.08 -6.79 4.77
CA ALA A 130 3.67 -6.82 4.41
C ALA A 130 2.99 -7.97 5.18
N ALA A 131 1.96 -7.64 5.94
CA ALA A 131 1.14 -8.62 6.64
C ALA A 131 -0.11 -8.92 5.80
N ILE A 132 -0.27 -10.18 5.38
CA ILE A 132 -1.28 -10.58 4.39
C ILE A 132 -2.06 -11.77 4.90
N HIS A 133 -3.40 -11.70 4.80
CA HIS A 133 -4.26 -12.84 5.12
C HIS A 133 -3.86 -14.06 4.26
N PRO A 134 -3.73 -15.27 4.83
CA PRO A 134 -3.22 -16.44 4.12
C PRO A 134 -4.04 -16.87 2.90
N GLU A 135 -5.33 -16.53 2.86
CA GLU A 135 -6.20 -16.80 1.70
C GLU A 135 -6.18 -15.68 0.64
N ASN A 136 -5.51 -14.55 0.91
CA ASN A 136 -5.40 -13.46 -0.05
C ASN A 136 -4.27 -13.73 -1.05
N ALA A 137 -4.49 -14.68 -1.94
CA ALA A 137 -3.50 -15.12 -2.94
C ALA A 137 -3.04 -13.97 -3.85
N ALA A 138 -3.94 -13.05 -4.19
CA ALA A 138 -3.62 -11.92 -5.06
C ALA A 138 -2.58 -10.98 -4.41
N SER A 139 -2.76 -10.63 -3.14
CA SER A 139 -1.80 -9.79 -2.41
C SER A 139 -0.48 -10.52 -2.13
N ILE A 140 -0.52 -11.82 -1.82
CA ILE A 140 0.68 -12.65 -1.67
C ILE A 140 1.51 -12.62 -2.97
N HIS A 141 0.84 -12.74 -4.10
CA HIS A 141 1.51 -12.69 -5.40
C HIS A 141 2.16 -11.33 -5.69
N VAL A 142 1.50 -10.23 -5.32
CA VAL A 142 2.09 -8.89 -5.40
C VAL A 142 3.33 -8.78 -4.53
N ALA A 143 3.26 -9.21 -3.25
CA ALA A 143 4.39 -9.19 -2.33
C ALA A 143 5.61 -9.93 -2.92
N GLN A 144 5.39 -11.12 -3.47
CA GLN A 144 6.45 -11.91 -4.13
C GLN A 144 7.02 -11.21 -5.36
N LYS A 145 6.16 -10.62 -6.20
CA LYS A 145 6.59 -9.90 -7.43
C LYS A 145 7.41 -8.64 -7.14
N ILE A 146 7.19 -7.98 -6.02
CA ILE A 146 8.01 -6.84 -5.61
C ILE A 146 9.23 -7.26 -4.78
N GLY A 147 9.48 -8.56 -4.65
CA GLY A 147 10.70 -9.11 -4.08
C GLY A 147 10.65 -9.40 -2.58
N LEU A 148 9.49 -9.30 -1.92
CA LEU A 148 9.35 -9.70 -0.53
C LEU A 148 9.34 -11.23 -0.45
N LYS A 149 9.97 -11.76 0.60
CA LYS A 149 10.07 -13.19 0.90
C LYS A 149 9.23 -13.53 2.13
N ALA A 150 8.70 -14.74 2.19
CA ALA A 150 8.02 -15.23 3.39
C ALA A 150 8.97 -15.15 4.59
N ALA A 151 8.48 -14.50 5.64
CA ALA A 151 9.13 -14.39 6.94
C ALA A 151 8.35 -15.21 7.98
N ALA A 152 8.66 -15.05 9.27
CA ALA A 152 7.93 -15.75 10.32
C ALA A 152 6.44 -15.45 10.26
N ASP A 153 5.61 -16.50 10.34
CA ASP A 153 4.15 -16.34 10.33
C ASP A 153 3.67 -15.65 11.60
N GLY A 154 2.87 -14.61 11.42
CA GLY A 154 2.01 -14.06 12.48
C GLY A 154 0.63 -14.69 12.42
N ILE A 155 -0.06 -14.79 13.54
CA ILE A 155 -1.46 -15.22 13.57
C ILE A 155 -2.32 -13.97 13.73
N PRO A 156 -3.29 -13.72 12.84
CA PRO A 156 -3.80 -14.55 11.73
C PRO A 156 -3.14 -14.32 10.36
N TYR A 157 -2.16 -13.42 10.27
CA TYR A 157 -1.58 -13.00 8.98
C TYR A 157 -0.23 -13.66 8.71
N ARG A 158 0.07 -13.86 7.42
CA ARG A 158 1.41 -14.23 6.96
C ARG A 158 2.25 -12.98 6.76
N CYS A 159 3.47 -12.98 7.27
CA CYS A 159 4.41 -11.89 7.09
C CYS A 159 5.33 -12.16 5.89
N PHE A 160 5.47 -11.16 5.03
CA PHE A 160 6.47 -11.10 3.96
C PHE A 160 7.40 -9.93 4.25
N ALA A 161 8.67 -10.07 3.95
CA ALA A 161 9.66 -9.05 4.26
C ALA A 161 10.73 -8.92 3.18
N MET A 162 11.34 -7.75 3.12
CA MET A 162 12.56 -7.48 2.37
C MET A 162 13.51 -6.67 3.26
N SER A 163 14.73 -7.15 3.42
CA SER A 163 15.81 -6.42 4.09
C SER A 163 16.53 -5.48 3.11
N ARG A 164 17.31 -4.55 3.66
CA ARG A 164 18.21 -3.71 2.86
C ARG A 164 19.18 -4.55 2.02
N GLU A 165 19.67 -5.67 2.55
CA GLU A 165 20.55 -6.58 1.83
C GLU A 165 19.83 -7.26 0.66
N ASP A 166 18.59 -7.74 0.87
CA ASP A 166 17.76 -8.30 -0.20
C ASP A 166 17.50 -7.29 -1.30
N PHE A 167 17.18 -6.05 -0.91
CA PHE A 167 16.96 -4.96 -1.86
C PHE A 167 18.22 -4.66 -2.69
N ALA A 168 19.37 -4.54 -2.04
CA ALA A 168 20.64 -4.30 -2.74
C ALA A 168 20.94 -5.39 -3.77
N ALA A 169 20.67 -6.66 -3.44
CA ALA A 169 20.85 -7.79 -4.35
C ALA A 169 19.86 -7.77 -5.54
N ALA A 170 18.65 -7.24 -5.33
CA ALA A 170 17.58 -7.20 -6.33
C ALA A 170 17.44 -5.86 -7.07
N ARG A 171 18.27 -4.86 -6.75
CA ARG A 171 18.11 -3.45 -7.19
C ARG A 171 17.91 -3.29 -8.69
N ALA A 172 18.61 -4.11 -9.49
CA ALA A 172 18.52 -4.04 -10.96
C ALA A 172 17.14 -4.46 -11.53
N ALA A 173 16.28 -5.08 -10.72
CA ALA A 173 14.95 -5.52 -11.12
C ALA A 173 13.85 -4.43 -10.94
N PHE A 174 14.23 -3.26 -10.39
CA PHE A 174 13.29 -2.16 -10.10
C PHE A 174 13.36 -1.01 -11.08
#